data_db4412b2813222e2f95e40878694c06b
#
_entry.id   db4412b2813222e2f95e40878694c06b
#
_cell.length_a   1.000
_cell.length_b   1.000
_cell.length_c   1.000
_cell.angle_alpha   90.00
_cell.angle_beta   90.00
_cell.angle_gamma   90.00
#
_symmetry.space_group_name_H-M   'P 1'
#
loop_
_entity.id
_entity.type
_entity.pdbx_description
1 polymer ?
#
loop_
_entity_poly.entity_id
_entity_poly.type
_entity_poly.pdbx_seq_one_letter_code
_entity_poly.pdbx_strand_id
1 'polypeptide(L)'
;LTAEARRHSDRTTKKVAKATTKLRLALEQVAALEHDPLVSLEQLEKCPDVLVFEQELKELKERAVKMHALTEQLREIKHASDARMELSVATAIALEVGDAPPRRAPRGPPRQKGAPTGPRKPYWTYVSLDGVEIVVGRKSEDNDELSCNPQHRRDDEWWMHVAGSPGSHVVIRCVEAEPPRETVRDAAVLAFENSKTRNAGKGSVSLVRCKQVSKPNGAPSGLVRLNGNVASVNVTKRDVAERLPRLMETKK
;
A
#
# COMPACT_ATOMS: atom_id res chain seq x y z
N LEU A 1 14.23 -13.86 27.87
CA LEU A 1 13.01 -14.65 27.81
C LEU A 1 11.76 -13.78 28.07
N THR A 2 11.70 -12.97 29.17
CA THR A 2 10.53 -12.13 29.52
C THR A 2 10.14 -11.14 28.39
N ALA A 3 11.14 -10.42 27.83
CA ALA A 3 10.88 -9.47 26.75
C ALA A 3 10.42 -10.17 25.46
N GLU A 4 10.89 -11.40 25.21
CA GLU A 4 10.48 -12.18 24.05
C GLU A 4 9.08 -12.76 24.24
N ALA A 5 8.79 -13.29 25.41
CA ALA A 5 7.45 -13.77 25.78
C ALA A 5 6.40 -12.66 25.62
N ARG A 6 6.69 -11.44 26.06
CA ARG A 6 5.82 -10.28 25.89
C ARG A 6 5.59 -9.95 24.40
N ARG A 7 6.65 -9.93 23.58
CA ARG A 7 6.53 -9.70 22.13
C ARG A 7 5.65 -10.75 21.44
N HIS A 8 5.82 -12.03 21.83
CA HIS A 8 4.99 -13.12 21.31
C HIS A 8 3.54 -13.00 21.75
N SER A 9 3.29 -12.63 23.02
CA SER A 9 1.96 -12.36 23.55
C SER A 9 1.27 -11.25 22.75
N ASP A 10 1.92 -10.11 22.55
CA ASP A 10 1.38 -8.99 21.76
C ASP A 10 1.07 -9.38 20.30
N ARG A 11 1.95 -10.19 19.67
CA ARG A 11 1.71 -10.71 18.32
C ARG A 11 0.53 -11.65 18.26
N THR A 12 0.39 -12.53 19.26
CA THR A 12 -0.73 -13.49 19.32
C THR A 12 -2.05 -12.75 19.52
N THR A 13 -2.10 -11.75 20.39
CA THR A 13 -3.26 -10.88 20.57
C THR A 13 -3.69 -10.20 19.26
N LYS A 14 -2.73 -9.69 18.49
CA LYS A 14 -3.00 -9.10 17.16
C LYS A 14 -3.53 -10.13 16.16
N LYS A 15 -3.03 -11.39 16.22
CA LYS A 15 -3.55 -12.48 15.37
C LYS A 15 -4.98 -12.83 15.75
N VAL A 16 -5.30 -12.91 17.06
CA VAL A 16 -6.68 -13.14 17.55
C VAL A 16 -7.62 -12.05 17.02
N ALA A 17 -7.25 -10.78 17.13
CA ALA A 17 -8.08 -9.67 16.63
C ALA A 17 -8.34 -9.79 15.12
N LYS A 18 -7.31 -10.14 14.32
CA LYS A 18 -7.46 -10.35 12.87
C LYS A 18 -8.37 -11.54 12.54
N ALA A 19 -8.19 -12.68 13.26
CA ALA A 19 -9.02 -13.87 13.05
C ALA A 19 -10.48 -13.61 13.43
N THR A 20 -10.73 -12.86 14.51
CA THR A 20 -12.09 -12.44 14.91
C THR A 20 -12.74 -11.59 13.81
N THR A 21 -12.02 -10.63 13.24
CA THR A 21 -12.54 -9.81 12.13
C THR A 21 -12.81 -10.65 10.89
N LYS A 22 -11.92 -11.59 10.57
CA LYS A 22 -12.07 -12.51 9.43
C LYS A 22 -13.30 -13.38 9.56
N LEU A 23 -13.51 -13.97 10.76
CA LEU A 23 -14.68 -14.79 11.06
C LEU A 23 -15.98 -13.98 10.96
N ARG A 24 -16.01 -12.76 11.51
CA ARG A 24 -17.19 -11.88 11.42
C ARG A 24 -17.55 -11.59 9.96
N LEU A 25 -16.57 -11.22 9.12
CA LEU A 25 -16.81 -10.97 7.71
C LEU A 25 -17.28 -12.23 6.95
N ALA A 26 -16.76 -13.40 7.31
CA ALA A 26 -17.20 -14.67 6.73
C ALA A 26 -18.66 -14.96 7.09
N LEU A 27 -19.05 -14.77 8.35
CA LEU A 27 -20.43 -14.93 8.80
C LEU A 27 -21.38 -13.94 8.11
N GLU A 28 -20.98 -12.68 7.95
CA GLU A 28 -21.76 -11.67 7.23
C GLU A 28 -21.95 -12.07 5.75
N GLN A 29 -20.92 -12.65 5.11
CA GLN A 29 -21.01 -13.13 3.73
C GLN A 29 -21.94 -14.35 3.60
N VAL A 30 -21.86 -15.32 4.53
CA VAL A 30 -22.75 -16.49 4.54
C VAL A 30 -24.20 -16.04 4.73
N ALA A 31 -24.46 -15.20 5.72
CA ALA A 31 -25.80 -14.66 5.98
C ALA A 31 -26.37 -13.89 4.77
N ALA A 32 -25.54 -13.13 4.07
CA ALA A 32 -25.97 -12.44 2.86
C ALA A 32 -26.36 -13.40 1.74
N LEU A 33 -25.64 -14.53 1.59
CA LEU A 33 -25.96 -15.56 0.61
C LEU A 33 -27.24 -16.35 0.97
N GLU A 34 -27.49 -16.60 2.26
CA GLU A 34 -28.72 -17.29 2.73
C GLU A 34 -29.99 -16.47 2.46
N HIS A 35 -29.89 -15.14 2.39
CA HIS A 35 -31.02 -14.24 2.16
C HIS A 35 -31.18 -13.84 0.67
N ASP A 36 -30.29 -14.26 -0.23
CA ASP A 36 -30.36 -13.96 -1.65
C ASP A 36 -31.06 -15.09 -2.42
N PRO A 37 -32.27 -14.87 -2.99
CA PRO A 37 -32.99 -15.90 -3.73
C PRO A 37 -32.36 -16.23 -5.10
N LEU A 38 -31.37 -15.50 -5.55
CA LEU A 38 -30.72 -15.62 -6.87
C LEU A 38 -29.25 -16.00 -6.79
N VAL A 39 -28.83 -16.69 -5.70
CA VAL A 39 -27.45 -17.12 -5.51
C VAL A 39 -26.97 -18.00 -6.68
N SER A 40 -25.85 -17.62 -7.28
CA SER A 40 -25.21 -18.40 -8.33
C SER A 40 -24.30 -19.51 -7.76
N LEU A 41 -24.10 -20.59 -8.51
CA LEU A 41 -23.16 -21.67 -8.13
C LEU A 41 -21.74 -21.13 -7.89
N GLU A 42 -21.32 -20.17 -8.68
CA GLU A 42 -19.99 -19.52 -8.53
C GLU A 42 -19.85 -18.75 -7.21
N GLN A 43 -20.92 -18.18 -6.69
CA GLN A 43 -20.95 -17.50 -5.38
C GLN A 43 -20.90 -18.52 -4.25
N LEU A 44 -21.56 -19.67 -4.39
CA LEU A 44 -21.50 -20.76 -3.41
C LEU A 44 -20.10 -21.39 -3.33
N GLU A 45 -19.42 -21.59 -4.48
CA GLU A 45 -18.05 -22.11 -4.51
C GLU A 45 -17.04 -21.17 -3.83
N LYS A 46 -17.31 -19.88 -3.85
CA LYS A 46 -16.47 -18.84 -3.18
C LYS A 46 -16.87 -18.57 -1.73
N CYS A 47 -17.87 -19.28 -1.21
CA CYS A 47 -18.34 -19.14 0.15
C CYS A 47 -17.21 -19.54 1.13
N PRO A 48 -16.90 -18.69 2.13
CA PRO A 48 -15.85 -19.00 3.09
C PRO A 48 -16.27 -20.15 4.02
N ASP A 49 -15.33 -21.05 4.32
CA ASP A 49 -15.56 -22.11 5.32
C ASP A 49 -15.47 -21.51 6.73
N VAL A 50 -16.62 -21.24 7.33
CA VAL A 50 -16.75 -20.64 8.66
C VAL A 50 -16.16 -21.55 9.74
N LEU A 51 -16.31 -22.89 9.61
CA LEU A 51 -15.82 -23.85 10.61
C LEU A 51 -14.29 -23.80 10.73
N VAL A 52 -13.61 -23.66 9.60
CA VAL A 52 -12.14 -23.51 9.58
C VAL A 52 -11.71 -22.22 10.31
N PHE A 53 -12.44 -21.13 10.12
CA PHE A 53 -12.12 -19.86 10.78
C PHE A 53 -12.44 -19.87 12.27
N GLU A 54 -13.49 -20.57 12.67
CA GLU A 54 -13.82 -20.78 14.08
C GLU A 54 -12.75 -21.61 14.79
N GLN A 55 -12.30 -22.67 14.16
CA GLN A 55 -11.23 -23.51 14.69
C GLN A 55 -9.91 -22.74 14.81
N GLU A 56 -9.51 -21.98 13.76
CA GLU A 56 -8.34 -21.11 13.78
C GLU A 56 -8.42 -20.09 14.93
N LEU A 57 -9.58 -19.47 15.13
CA LEU A 57 -9.78 -18.50 16.19
C LEU A 57 -9.70 -19.15 17.58
N LYS A 58 -10.24 -20.35 17.75
CA LYS A 58 -10.19 -21.11 19.01
C LYS A 58 -8.73 -21.42 19.39
N GLU A 59 -7.95 -21.95 18.48
CA GLU A 59 -6.54 -22.28 18.69
C GLU A 59 -5.70 -21.04 19.03
N LEU A 60 -5.94 -19.92 18.32
CA LEU A 60 -5.27 -18.66 18.60
C LEU A 60 -5.65 -18.09 19.98
N LYS A 61 -6.89 -18.22 20.42
CA LYS A 61 -7.33 -17.79 21.75
C LYS A 61 -6.69 -18.64 22.85
N GLU A 62 -6.66 -19.96 22.69
CA GLU A 62 -6.00 -20.86 23.64
C GLU A 62 -4.50 -20.56 23.76
N ARG A 63 -3.84 -20.33 22.63
CA ARG A 63 -2.44 -19.90 22.61
C ARG A 63 -2.25 -18.54 23.29
N ALA A 64 -3.15 -17.58 23.08
CA ALA A 64 -3.08 -16.27 23.73
C ALA A 64 -3.18 -16.36 25.25
N VAL A 65 -4.05 -17.21 25.77
CA VAL A 65 -4.19 -17.46 27.21
C VAL A 65 -2.89 -18.05 27.78
N LYS A 66 -2.33 -19.07 27.14
CA LYS A 66 -1.06 -19.68 27.55
C LYS A 66 0.11 -18.69 27.53
N MET A 67 0.17 -17.85 26.48
CA MET A 67 1.20 -16.81 26.36
C MET A 67 1.08 -15.72 27.42
N HIS A 68 -0.15 -15.31 27.76
CA HIS A 68 -0.37 -14.36 28.83
C HIS A 68 0.03 -14.93 30.18
N ALA A 69 -0.37 -16.17 30.48
CA ALA A 69 0.03 -16.86 31.71
C ALA A 69 1.56 -16.95 31.84
N LEU A 70 2.27 -17.31 30.76
CA LEU A 70 3.74 -17.34 30.74
C LEU A 70 4.36 -15.96 31.01
N THR A 71 3.79 -14.88 30.42
CA THR A 71 4.32 -13.53 30.65
C THR A 71 4.16 -13.08 32.10
N GLU A 72 3.04 -13.41 32.75
CA GLU A 72 2.82 -13.12 34.18
C GLU A 72 3.75 -13.93 35.07
N GLN A 73 3.88 -15.25 34.84
CA GLN A 73 4.82 -16.09 35.58
C GLN A 73 6.26 -15.57 35.50
N LEU A 74 6.73 -15.20 34.30
CA LEU A 74 8.07 -14.63 34.11
C LEU A 74 8.24 -13.25 34.73
N ARG A 75 7.16 -12.50 34.94
CA ARG A 75 7.19 -11.21 35.62
C ARG A 75 7.40 -11.34 37.13
N GLU A 76 6.87 -12.44 37.74
CA GLU A 76 7.00 -12.70 39.15
C GLU A 76 8.37 -13.28 39.54
N ILE A 77 9.08 -13.89 38.58
CA ILE A 77 10.40 -14.48 38.81
C ILE A 77 11.45 -13.37 38.90
N LYS A 78 12.03 -13.19 40.09
CA LYS A 78 13.06 -12.15 40.34
C LYS A 78 14.50 -12.67 40.17
N HIS A 79 14.71 -13.97 40.36
CA HIS A 79 16.04 -14.61 40.31
C HIS A 79 16.01 -15.87 39.45
N ALA A 80 17.09 -16.10 38.71
CA ALA A 80 17.22 -17.28 37.86
C ALA A 80 17.25 -18.64 38.63
N SER A 81 17.49 -18.59 39.94
CA SER A 81 17.47 -19.75 40.84
C SER A 81 16.06 -20.10 41.36
N ASP A 82 15.02 -19.37 40.96
CA ASP A 82 13.65 -19.69 41.36
C ASP A 82 13.19 -20.99 40.67
N ALA A 83 12.69 -21.96 41.47
CA ALA A 83 12.22 -23.26 40.96
C ALA A 83 11.12 -23.10 39.86
N ARG A 84 10.39 -22.01 39.87
CA ARG A 84 9.38 -21.68 38.83
C ARG A 84 10.01 -21.38 37.48
N MET A 85 11.32 -21.10 37.44
CA MET A 85 12.03 -20.77 36.17
C MET A 85 12.07 -21.97 35.23
N GLU A 86 12.33 -23.19 35.75
CA GLU A 86 12.37 -24.41 34.94
C GLU A 86 11.01 -24.68 34.27
N LEU A 87 9.93 -24.55 35.02
CA LEU A 87 8.57 -24.70 34.47
C LEU A 87 8.25 -23.63 33.43
N SER A 88 8.67 -22.38 33.69
CA SER A 88 8.48 -21.28 32.73
C SER A 88 9.29 -21.48 31.46
N VAL A 89 10.52 -22.01 31.54
CA VAL A 89 11.33 -22.35 30.36
C VAL A 89 10.70 -23.50 29.58
N ALA A 90 10.21 -24.55 30.24
CA ALA A 90 9.51 -25.65 29.57
C ALA A 90 8.25 -25.16 28.84
N THR A 91 7.48 -24.28 29.48
CA THR A 91 6.29 -23.65 28.86
C THR A 91 6.69 -22.76 27.68
N ALA A 92 7.80 -22.01 27.77
CA ALA A 92 8.30 -21.18 26.69
C ALA A 92 8.72 -22.02 25.47
N ILE A 93 9.41 -23.14 25.71
CA ILE A 93 9.78 -24.08 24.64
C ILE A 93 8.53 -24.64 23.96
N ALA A 94 7.54 -25.10 24.73
CA ALA A 94 6.28 -25.65 24.21
C ALA A 94 5.49 -24.61 23.40
N LEU A 95 5.65 -23.33 23.70
CA LEU A 95 5.05 -22.22 22.98
C LEU A 95 5.95 -21.63 21.87
N GLU A 96 7.08 -22.24 21.60
CA GLU A 96 8.07 -21.79 20.62
C GLU A 96 8.57 -20.36 20.89
N VAL A 97 8.74 -20.00 22.14
CA VAL A 97 9.28 -18.70 22.56
C VAL A 97 10.79 -18.84 22.72
N GLY A 98 11.54 -18.24 21.79
CA GLY A 98 13.00 -18.20 21.87
C GLY A 98 13.51 -17.01 22.68
N ASP A 99 14.77 -17.10 23.16
CA ASP A 99 15.43 -16.03 23.92
C ASP A 99 15.82 -14.82 23.05
N ALA A 100 16.00 -15.02 21.77
CA ALA A 100 16.28 -13.96 20.82
C ALA A 100 15.39 -14.11 19.59
N PRO A 101 14.89 -12.98 19.04
CA PRO A 101 14.29 -13.04 17.71
C PRO A 101 15.32 -13.63 16.75
N PRO A 102 14.89 -14.46 15.76
CA PRO A 102 15.82 -14.95 14.75
C PRO A 102 16.60 -13.74 14.24
N ARG A 103 17.93 -13.80 14.35
CA ARG A 103 18.80 -12.75 13.82
C ARG A 103 18.33 -12.53 12.39
N ARG A 104 17.81 -11.33 12.09
CA ARG A 104 17.63 -10.95 10.70
C ARG A 104 18.95 -11.28 10.03
N ALA A 105 18.92 -12.15 9.01
CA ALA A 105 20.09 -12.39 8.19
C ALA A 105 20.76 -11.03 7.98
N PRO A 106 22.08 -10.91 8.22
CA PRO A 106 22.77 -9.65 8.05
C PRO A 106 22.29 -9.13 6.70
N ARG A 107 21.69 -7.93 6.69
CA ARG A 107 21.33 -7.28 5.44
C ARG A 107 22.64 -7.32 4.67
N GLY A 108 22.68 -8.11 3.59
CA GLY A 108 23.82 -8.11 2.69
C GLY A 108 24.23 -6.66 2.46
N PRO A 109 25.52 -6.39 2.22
CA PRO A 109 25.98 -5.03 1.99
C PRO A 109 24.94 -4.35 1.09
N PRO A 110 24.48 -3.14 1.42
CA PRO A 110 23.43 -2.48 0.68
C PRO A 110 23.83 -2.65 -0.78
N ARG A 111 22.98 -3.35 -1.55
CA ARG A 111 23.21 -3.54 -2.98
C ARG A 111 23.55 -2.13 -3.45
N GLN A 112 24.78 -1.87 -3.79
CA GLN A 112 25.18 -0.66 -4.45
C GLN A 112 24.42 -0.70 -5.78
N LYS A 113 23.21 -0.15 -5.74
CA LYS A 113 22.59 0.34 -6.97
C LYS A 113 23.64 1.29 -7.49
N GLY A 114 24.22 0.98 -8.63
CA GLY A 114 25.21 1.83 -9.26
C GLY A 114 24.73 3.26 -9.06
N ALA A 115 25.52 4.06 -8.35
CA ALA A 115 25.08 5.39 -7.97
C ALA A 115 24.70 6.09 -9.28
N PRO A 116 23.46 6.58 -9.42
CA PRO A 116 23.13 7.36 -10.57
C PRO A 116 24.13 8.51 -10.60
N THR A 117 24.90 8.63 -11.68
CA THR A 117 25.96 9.63 -11.88
C THR A 117 25.36 11.03 -12.07
N GLY A 118 24.46 11.43 -11.17
CA GLY A 118 23.79 12.73 -11.21
C GLY A 118 22.84 12.91 -10.03
N PRO A 119 22.41 14.15 -9.73
CA PRO A 119 21.45 14.42 -8.67
C PRO A 119 20.16 13.62 -8.92
N ARG A 120 19.63 13.03 -7.85
CA ARG A 120 18.40 12.22 -7.91
C ARG A 120 17.24 13.05 -8.47
N LYS A 121 16.65 12.59 -9.58
CA LYS A 121 15.44 13.19 -10.13
C LYS A 121 14.23 12.89 -9.20
N PRO A 122 13.35 13.87 -8.93
CA PRO A 122 12.18 13.69 -8.07
C PRO A 122 11.05 12.88 -8.72
N TYR A 123 11.25 12.31 -9.88
CA TYR A 123 10.24 11.60 -10.66
C TYR A 123 10.80 10.34 -11.34
N TRP A 124 9.90 9.46 -11.72
CA TRP A 124 10.12 8.39 -12.69
C TRP A 124 9.78 8.91 -14.09
N THR A 125 10.52 8.46 -15.09
CA THR A 125 10.28 8.79 -16.50
C THR A 125 9.69 7.58 -17.20
N TYR A 126 8.68 7.81 -18.04
CA TYR A 126 8.06 6.84 -18.93
C TYR A 126 7.94 7.40 -20.32
N VAL A 127 7.72 6.55 -21.32
CA VAL A 127 7.49 6.96 -22.71
C VAL A 127 6.11 6.47 -23.16
N SER A 128 5.28 7.38 -23.68
CA SER A 128 3.94 7.08 -24.17
C SER A 128 3.98 6.28 -25.49
N LEU A 129 2.83 5.82 -25.95
CA LEU A 129 2.69 5.18 -27.26
C LEU A 129 3.09 6.12 -28.41
N ASP A 130 2.84 7.42 -28.24
CA ASP A 130 3.19 8.46 -29.22
C ASP A 130 4.66 8.91 -29.10
N GLY A 131 5.48 8.26 -28.26
CA GLY A 131 6.89 8.61 -28.04
C GLY A 131 7.13 9.83 -27.15
N VAL A 132 6.10 10.39 -26.52
CA VAL A 132 6.20 11.55 -25.63
C VAL A 132 6.63 11.12 -24.23
N GLU A 133 7.58 11.85 -23.63
CA GLU A 133 8.01 11.61 -22.25
C GLU A 133 6.93 11.99 -21.25
N ILE A 134 6.67 11.09 -20.31
CA ILE A 134 5.77 11.29 -19.17
C ILE A 134 6.57 11.12 -17.89
N VAL A 135 6.47 12.07 -16.95
CA VAL A 135 7.16 11.99 -15.66
C VAL A 135 6.15 11.90 -14.51
N VAL A 136 6.47 11.06 -13.53
CA VAL A 136 5.59 10.71 -12.41
C VAL A 136 6.32 10.91 -11.10
N GLY A 137 5.80 11.77 -10.22
CA GLY A 137 6.38 12.05 -8.90
C GLY A 137 6.42 10.81 -8.02
N ARG A 138 7.51 10.64 -7.26
CA ARG A 138 7.78 9.42 -6.46
C ARG A 138 7.15 9.45 -5.08
N LYS A 139 7.12 10.62 -4.44
CA LYS A 139 6.65 10.88 -3.08
C LYS A 139 5.91 12.21 -3.03
N SER A 140 5.31 12.56 -1.89
CA SER A 140 4.63 13.83 -1.69
C SER A 140 5.54 15.05 -1.89
N GLU A 141 6.77 15.00 -1.36
CA GLU A 141 7.76 16.07 -1.56
C GLU A 141 8.20 16.14 -3.04
N ASP A 142 8.41 14.98 -3.68
CA ASP A 142 8.77 14.88 -5.09
C ASP A 142 7.62 15.37 -6.00
N ASN A 143 6.37 15.21 -5.59
CA ASN A 143 5.21 15.77 -6.28
C ASN A 143 5.22 17.30 -6.26
N ASP A 144 5.60 17.90 -5.13
CA ASP A 144 5.75 19.35 -5.01
C ASP A 144 6.86 19.87 -5.93
N GLU A 145 8.03 19.22 -5.88
CA GLU A 145 9.15 19.55 -6.77
C GLU A 145 8.73 19.47 -8.24
N LEU A 146 8.07 18.39 -8.65
CA LEU A 146 7.61 18.21 -10.01
C LEU A 146 6.56 19.25 -10.42
N SER A 147 5.67 19.65 -9.51
CA SER A 147 4.53 20.51 -9.85
C SER A 147 4.80 22.00 -9.68
N CYS A 148 5.78 22.38 -8.85
CA CYS A 148 5.98 23.77 -8.46
C CYS A 148 7.37 24.31 -8.84
N ASN A 149 8.38 23.44 -9.01
CA ASN A 149 9.74 23.88 -9.33
C ASN A 149 9.92 24.01 -10.86
N PRO A 150 10.26 25.22 -11.37
CA PRO A 150 10.48 25.44 -12.81
C PRO A 150 11.62 24.62 -13.43
N GLN A 151 12.53 24.07 -12.59
CA GLN A 151 13.61 23.20 -13.05
C GLN A 151 13.09 21.81 -13.51
N HIS A 152 11.90 21.42 -13.03
CA HIS A 152 11.34 20.11 -13.27
C HIS A 152 10.10 20.12 -14.18
N ARG A 153 9.56 21.28 -14.53
CA ARG A 153 8.40 21.44 -15.42
C ARG A 153 8.44 22.76 -16.15
N ARG A 154 7.74 22.85 -17.26
CA ARG A 154 7.45 24.09 -17.96
C ARG A 154 5.98 24.47 -17.74
N ASP A 155 5.67 25.74 -17.77
CA ASP A 155 4.30 26.26 -17.55
C ASP A 155 3.34 25.85 -18.66
N ASP A 156 3.83 25.63 -19.86
CA ASP A 156 3.10 25.21 -21.05
C ASP A 156 2.99 23.68 -21.22
N GLU A 157 3.60 22.88 -20.34
CA GLU A 157 3.39 21.42 -20.28
C GLU A 157 2.04 21.06 -19.63
N TRP A 158 1.66 19.79 -19.73
CA TRP A 158 0.40 19.28 -19.16
C TRP A 158 0.62 18.55 -17.87
N TRP A 159 -0.26 18.78 -16.91
CA TRP A 159 -0.24 18.17 -15.59
C TRP A 159 -1.50 17.36 -15.34
N MET A 160 -1.35 16.21 -14.67
CA MET A 160 -2.44 15.29 -14.35
C MET A 160 -2.35 14.74 -12.93
N HIS A 161 -3.52 14.48 -12.34
CA HIS A 161 -3.65 13.84 -11.03
C HIS A 161 -5.04 13.24 -10.88
N VAL A 162 -5.18 12.15 -10.10
CA VAL A 162 -6.48 11.55 -9.79
C VAL A 162 -7.34 12.52 -8.98
N ALA A 163 -8.57 12.75 -9.43
CA ALA A 163 -9.50 13.61 -8.74
C ALA A 163 -9.98 13.00 -7.41
N GLY A 164 -10.00 13.80 -6.34
CA GLY A 164 -10.56 13.43 -5.04
C GLY A 164 -9.79 12.37 -4.25
N SER A 165 -8.59 11.96 -4.66
CA SER A 165 -7.81 10.93 -3.96
C SER A 165 -6.32 11.26 -3.94
N PRO A 166 -5.59 10.93 -2.87
CA PRO A 166 -4.14 11.04 -2.86
C PRO A 166 -3.48 10.15 -3.91
N GLY A 167 -2.50 10.70 -4.64
CA GLY A 167 -1.77 10.00 -5.70
C GLY A 167 -0.54 10.75 -6.15
N SER A 168 0.13 10.23 -7.18
CA SER A 168 1.26 10.89 -7.81
C SER A 168 0.82 11.99 -8.77
N HIS A 169 1.59 13.07 -8.80
CA HIS A 169 1.49 14.07 -9.85
C HIS A 169 2.20 13.56 -11.10
N VAL A 170 1.59 13.79 -12.25
CA VAL A 170 2.09 13.35 -13.55
C VAL A 170 2.22 14.58 -14.44
N VAL A 171 3.35 14.69 -15.16
CA VAL A 171 3.56 15.75 -16.16
C VAL A 171 3.87 15.11 -17.50
N ILE A 172 3.17 15.56 -18.54
CA ILE A 172 3.40 15.19 -19.94
C ILE A 172 4.32 16.25 -20.56
N ARG A 173 5.46 15.84 -21.06
CA ARG A 173 6.46 16.71 -21.72
C ARG A 173 6.00 17.13 -23.12
N CYS A 174 4.84 17.79 -23.19
CA CYS A 174 4.24 18.26 -24.42
C CYS A 174 3.72 19.69 -24.22
N VAL A 175 4.10 20.57 -25.12
CA VAL A 175 3.74 22.01 -25.10
C VAL A 175 2.63 22.36 -26.10
N GLU A 176 2.22 21.41 -26.93
CA GLU A 176 1.19 21.59 -27.94
C GLU A 176 -0.16 22.00 -27.30
N ALA A 177 -0.99 22.71 -28.08
CA ALA A 177 -2.31 23.17 -27.60
C ALA A 177 -3.17 22.02 -27.08
N GLU A 178 -3.10 20.87 -27.75
CA GLU A 178 -3.73 19.62 -27.34
C GLU A 178 -2.67 18.51 -27.30
N PRO A 179 -2.50 17.80 -26.16
CA PRO A 179 -1.56 16.69 -26.09
C PRO A 179 -2.09 15.50 -26.89
N PRO A 180 -1.21 14.65 -27.47
CA PRO A 180 -1.63 13.46 -28.20
C PRO A 180 -2.56 12.59 -27.37
N ARG A 181 -3.63 12.08 -27.97
CA ARG A 181 -4.70 11.38 -27.28
C ARG A 181 -4.24 10.12 -26.54
N GLU A 182 -3.35 9.34 -27.16
CA GLU A 182 -2.84 8.12 -26.53
C GLU A 182 -1.86 8.46 -25.39
N THR A 183 -1.08 9.54 -25.51
CA THR A 183 -0.25 10.05 -24.42
C THR A 183 -1.07 10.49 -23.22
N VAL A 184 -2.21 11.16 -23.42
CA VAL A 184 -3.13 11.53 -22.33
C VAL A 184 -3.68 10.29 -21.62
N ARG A 185 -4.07 9.26 -22.38
CA ARG A 185 -4.55 7.99 -21.80
C ARG A 185 -3.47 7.27 -21.00
N ASP A 186 -2.25 7.21 -21.53
CA ASP A 186 -1.09 6.61 -20.85
C ASP A 186 -0.76 7.34 -19.55
N ALA A 187 -0.73 8.67 -19.57
CA ALA A 187 -0.50 9.50 -18.40
C ALA A 187 -1.62 9.35 -17.35
N ALA A 188 -2.87 9.25 -17.79
CA ALA A 188 -4.00 9.02 -16.91
C ALA A 188 -3.93 7.65 -16.22
N VAL A 189 -3.53 6.59 -16.94
CA VAL A 189 -3.27 5.26 -16.37
C VAL A 189 -2.16 5.32 -15.31
N LEU A 190 -1.05 6.02 -15.58
CA LEU A 190 0.02 6.20 -14.62
C LEU A 190 -0.43 6.96 -13.37
N ALA A 191 -1.24 8.02 -13.51
CA ALA A 191 -1.80 8.76 -12.39
C ALA A 191 -2.73 7.88 -11.55
N PHE A 192 -3.60 7.10 -12.18
CA PHE A 192 -4.54 6.20 -11.52
C PHE A 192 -3.83 5.06 -10.77
N GLU A 193 -2.87 4.38 -11.41
CA GLU A 193 -2.11 3.28 -10.80
C GLU A 193 -1.28 3.74 -9.59
N ASN A 194 -0.73 4.96 -9.63
CA ASN A 194 0.04 5.55 -8.54
C ASN A 194 -0.84 6.33 -7.54
N SER A 195 -2.12 5.97 -7.40
CA SER A 195 -3.05 6.58 -6.46
C SER A 195 -3.59 5.58 -5.43
N LYS A 196 -4.26 6.09 -4.38
CA LYS A 196 -4.97 5.23 -3.42
C LYS A 196 -6.21 4.57 -4.02
N THR A 197 -6.72 5.06 -5.15
CA THR A 197 -7.89 4.49 -5.85
C THR A 197 -7.54 3.42 -6.89
N ARG A 198 -6.28 3.01 -7.02
CA ARG A 198 -5.83 1.99 -8.00
C ARG A 198 -6.63 0.68 -7.97
N ASN A 199 -7.22 0.33 -6.82
CA ASN A 199 -8.05 -0.86 -6.66
C ASN A 199 -9.53 -0.63 -7.03
N ALA A 200 -9.95 0.61 -7.29
CA ALA A 200 -11.30 0.92 -7.75
C ALA A 200 -11.51 0.46 -9.21
N GLY A 201 -12.73 0.14 -9.58
CA GLY A 201 -13.06 -0.31 -10.95
C GLY A 201 -12.83 0.77 -12.00
N LYS A 202 -12.95 2.05 -11.61
CA LYS A 202 -12.76 3.25 -12.43
C LYS A 202 -12.30 4.43 -11.60
N GLY A 203 -11.69 5.41 -12.25
CA GLY A 203 -11.29 6.68 -11.64
C GLY A 203 -11.37 7.82 -12.64
N SER A 204 -11.38 9.05 -12.12
CA SER A 204 -11.33 10.27 -12.89
C SER A 204 -9.99 10.96 -12.65
N VAL A 205 -9.34 11.40 -13.69
CA VAL A 205 -8.03 12.07 -13.67
C VAL A 205 -8.18 13.48 -14.22
N SER A 206 -7.78 14.46 -13.42
CA SER A 206 -7.76 15.88 -13.84
C SER A 206 -6.61 16.11 -14.81
N LEU A 207 -6.86 16.91 -15.85
CA LEU A 207 -5.88 17.35 -16.84
C LEU A 207 -5.91 18.88 -16.93
N VAL A 208 -4.78 19.53 -16.70
CA VAL A 208 -4.61 20.98 -16.74
C VAL A 208 -3.24 21.35 -17.29
N ARG A 209 -3.04 22.61 -17.67
CA ARG A 209 -1.69 23.14 -17.91
C ARG A 209 -0.93 23.29 -16.59
N CYS A 210 0.38 23.08 -16.61
CA CYS A 210 1.23 23.25 -15.43
C CYS A 210 1.10 24.63 -14.80
N LYS A 211 0.95 25.71 -15.57
CA LYS A 211 0.71 27.06 -15.06
C LYS A 211 -0.56 27.23 -14.22
N GLN A 212 -1.51 26.29 -14.34
CA GLN A 212 -2.75 26.30 -13.56
C GLN A 212 -2.58 25.62 -12.18
N VAL A 213 -1.41 25.03 -11.91
CA VAL A 213 -1.12 24.33 -10.66
C VAL A 213 -0.34 25.27 -9.74
N SER A 214 -0.85 25.50 -8.55
CA SER A 214 -0.21 26.34 -7.53
C SER A 214 -0.22 25.64 -6.19
N LYS A 215 0.80 25.93 -5.36
CA LYS A 215 0.85 25.44 -3.98
C LYS A 215 0.37 26.54 -3.03
N PRO A 216 -0.71 26.29 -2.25
CA PRO A 216 -1.14 27.21 -1.22
C PRO A 216 -0.08 27.33 -0.12
N ASN A 217 0.09 28.54 0.46
CA ASN A 217 0.99 28.74 1.57
C ASN A 217 0.60 27.87 2.77
N GLY A 218 1.58 27.18 3.36
CA GLY A 218 1.36 26.29 4.49
C GLY A 218 0.69 24.95 4.15
N ALA A 219 0.41 24.66 2.88
CA ALA A 219 -0.18 23.37 2.48
C ALA A 219 0.82 22.23 2.71
N PRO A 220 0.34 21.04 3.17
CA PRO A 220 1.16 19.87 3.33
C PRO A 220 1.74 19.40 1.98
N SER A 221 2.83 18.61 2.05
CA SER A 221 3.49 18.09 0.85
C SER A 221 2.53 17.26 -0.01
N GLY A 222 2.56 17.49 -1.32
CA GLY A 222 1.70 16.85 -2.31
C GLY A 222 0.31 17.47 -2.46
N LEU A 223 -0.04 18.49 -1.69
CA LEU A 223 -1.29 19.22 -1.87
C LEU A 223 -1.07 20.44 -2.76
N VAL A 224 -1.80 20.49 -3.87
CA VAL A 224 -1.82 21.61 -4.83
C VAL A 224 -3.24 22.07 -5.09
N ARG A 225 -3.37 23.31 -5.56
CA ARG A 225 -4.62 23.91 -6.02
C ARG A 225 -4.59 24.03 -7.53
N LEU A 226 -5.70 23.64 -8.17
CA LEU A 226 -5.91 23.82 -9.59
C LEU A 226 -6.72 25.09 -9.83
N ASN A 227 -6.27 25.92 -10.78
CA ASN A 227 -6.91 27.19 -11.13
C ASN A 227 -7.44 27.12 -12.56
N GLY A 228 -8.60 27.71 -12.80
CA GLY A 228 -9.24 27.75 -14.13
C GLY A 228 -9.95 26.46 -14.51
N ASN A 229 -10.09 26.23 -15.81
CA ASN A 229 -10.81 25.07 -16.34
C ASN A 229 -10.00 23.80 -16.19
N VAL A 230 -10.62 22.77 -15.63
CA VAL A 230 -10.02 21.43 -15.40
C VAL A 230 -10.74 20.45 -16.31
N ALA A 231 -10.01 19.90 -17.28
CA ALA A 231 -10.51 18.78 -18.07
C ALA A 231 -10.42 17.48 -17.26
N SER A 232 -11.25 16.50 -17.58
CA SER A 232 -11.31 15.22 -16.87
C SER A 232 -11.19 14.06 -17.84
N VAL A 233 -10.38 13.08 -17.48
CA VAL A 233 -10.14 11.85 -18.24
C VAL A 233 -10.54 10.65 -17.36
N ASN A 234 -11.45 9.83 -17.85
CA ASN A 234 -11.86 8.62 -17.15
C ASN A 234 -10.91 7.47 -17.46
N VAL A 235 -10.54 6.72 -16.42
CA VAL A 235 -9.67 5.53 -16.50
C VAL A 235 -10.41 4.36 -15.88
N THR A 236 -10.32 3.20 -16.53
CA THR A 236 -10.88 1.92 -16.06
C THR A 236 -9.77 0.91 -15.80
N LYS A 237 -10.07 -0.16 -15.06
CA LYS A 237 -9.13 -1.29 -14.89
C LYS A 237 -8.73 -1.92 -16.21
N ARG A 238 -9.58 -1.90 -17.23
CA ARG A 238 -9.27 -2.38 -18.57
C ARG A 238 -8.17 -1.55 -19.21
N ASP A 239 -8.26 -0.22 -19.12
CA ASP A 239 -7.23 0.69 -19.63
C ASP A 239 -5.89 0.44 -18.94
N VAL A 240 -5.91 0.20 -17.62
CA VAL A 240 -4.70 -0.15 -16.85
C VAL A 240 -4.10 -1.47 -17.32
N ALA A 241 -4.90 -2.53 -17.44
CA ALA A 241 -4.44 -3.84 -17.86
C ALA A 241 -3.83 -3.83 -19.29
N GLU A 242 -4.39 -3.03 -20.18
CA GLU A 242 -3.92 -2.89 -21.57
C GLU A 242 -2.61 -2.08 -21.69
N ARG A 243 -2.47 -0.99 -20.93
CA ARG A 243 -1.43 0.02 -21.14
C ARG A 243 -0.25 -0.07 -20.18
N LEU A 244 -0.52 -0.44 -18.92
CA LEU A 244 0.49 -0.44 -17.86
C LEU A 244 1.71 -1.35 -18.16
N PRO A 245 1.55 -2.59 -18.68
CA PRO A 245 2.69 -3.46 -18.95
C PRO A 245 3.73 -2.77 -19.87
N ARG A 246 3.28 -2.22 -21.00
CA ARG A 246 4.14 -1.50 -21.94
C ARG A 246 4.81 -0.27 -21.28
N LEU A 247 4.06 0.51 -20.51
CA LEU A 247 4.59 1.69 -19.80
C LEU A 247 5.69 1.31 -18.81
N MET A 248 5.52 0.18 -18.11
CA MET A 248 6.51 -0.30 -17.15
C MET A 248 7.82 -0.74 -17.79
N GLU A 249 7.82 -1.17 -19.05
CA GLU A 249 9.03 -1.49 -19.81
C GLU A 249 9.87 -0.24 -20.11
N THR A 250 9.23 0.92 -20.26
CA THR A 250 9.91 2.19 -20.56
C THR A 250 10.39 2.93 -19.31
N LYS A 251 10.10 2.45 -18.12
CA LYS A 251 10.40 3.11 -16.84
C LYS A 251 11.89 3.29 -16.59
N LYS A 252 12.29 4.56 -16.31
CA LYS A 252 13.65 4.98 -15.96
C LYS A 252 13.69 5.71 -14.63
#